data_d25d541e00fb784d839958042759c8ca
#
_entry.id   d25d541e00fb784d839958042759c8ca
#
_cell.length_a   1.000
_cell.length_b   1.000
_cell.length_c   1.000
_cell.angle_alpha   90.00
_cell.angle_beta   90.00
_cell.angle_gamma   90.00
#
_symmetry.space_group_name_H-M   'P 1'
#
loop_
_entity.id
_entity.type
_entity.pdbx_description
1 polymer ?
#
loop_
_entity_poly.entity_id
_entity_poly.type
_entity_poly.pdbx_seq_one_letter_code
_entity_poly.pdbx_strand_id
1 'polypeptide(L)'
;MADNDILNKFKEDQEETTIDTSKKLKVGIIGTGWIADAHIQQFKKMPDVEIVCGADLIDGKAEKFFEKHGVENVRCYHNHKELIDNEELDAVSVCTYNRTHAECTIYALEHGVNVILEKPMCVTIEEAVDICKAEKKSGKVLSIGFQPRFDENMKMVKKIVESGQLGKVYYIQTGGGRRRGIPTPFGTTFIENETAGIGALADIGCYSLDMVLNAVGYPKPLTVSGYVSDYFGKDPNYCDYVQKGHPEYASLFGVDDFGAGFIRLEGGIILDFRIAWAMNLDTPGDTIIMGTKGSLRIPSTECWNGSIGGPMKIYHEVAGEQVETEIPVITDQGENNFYKKMRSFLDAVKTGGKAPVPTSQIIINQAIIDGIVRSSKLGKEVEISIPEI
;
A
#
# COMPACT_ATOMS: atom_id res chain seq x y z
N MET A 1 0.82 -18.36 -45.66
CA MET A 1 0.47 -19.05 -44.39
C MET A 1 1.45 -18.62 -43.30
N ALA A 2 1.53 -17.30 -43.03
CA ALA A 2 2.44 -16.75 -42.00
C ALA A 2 1.80 -15.68 -41.10
N ASP A 3 0.49 -15.44 -41.19
CA ASP A 3 -0.16 -14.32 -40.49
C ASP A 3 -0.95 -14.69 -39.25
N ASN A 4 -1.06 -15.99 -38.88
CA ASN A 4 -1.83 -16.38 -37.69
C ASN A 4 -1.00 -16.45 -36.38
N ASP A 5 0.32 -16.42 -36.48
CA ASP A 5 1.18 -16.61 -35.30
C ASP A 5 1.32 -15.34 -34.47
N ILE A 6 1.19 -14.16 -35.07
CA ILE A 6 1.25 -12.88 -34.37
C ILE A 6 -0.05 -12.62 -33.59
N LEU A 7 -1.21 -12.93 -34.19
CA LEU A 7 -2.50 -12.76 -33.52
C LEU A 7 -2.71 -13.77 -32.39
N ASN A 8 -2.07 -14.94 -32.44
CA ASN A 8 -2.13 -15.90 -31.35
C ASN A 8 -1.24 -15.50 -30.14
N LYS A 9 -0.17 -14.73 -30.36
CA LYS A 9 0.63 -14.16 -29.26
C LYS A 9 -0.10 -13.07 -28.47
N PHE A 10 -1.15 -12.47 -29.03
CA PHE A 10 -2.03 -11.54 -28.30
C PHE A 10 -3.20 -12.23 -27.58
N LYS A 11 -3.34 -13.54 -27.76
CA LYS A 11 -4.27 -14.39 -27.03
C LYS A 11 -3.57 -15.18 -25.93
N GLU A 12 -2.53 -14.63 -25.31
CA GLU A 12 -1.96 -15.22 -24.10
C GLU A 12 -3.03 -15.23 -23.01
N ASP A 13 -3.59 -16.42 -22.87
CA ASP A 13 -4.09 -17.05 -21.65
C ASP A 13 -4.69 -16.11 -20.59
N GLN A 14 -5.80 -15.49 -20.90
CA GLN A 14 -6.86 -15.40 -19.91
C GLN A 14 -7.60 -16.77 -19.95
N GLU A 15 -7.06 -17.79 -19.31
CA GLU A 15 -7.91 -18.79 -18.69
C GLU A 15 -8.77 -18.02 -17.70
N GLU A 16 -9.98 -17.63 -18.14
CA GLU A 16 -11.06 -17.29 -17.24
C GLU A 16 -11.33 -18.56 -16.41
N THR A 17 -10.61 -18.71 -15.31
CA THR A 17 -10.99 -19.63 -14.25
C THR A 17 -12.39 -19.20 -13.83
N THR A 18 -13.39 -19.93 -14.26
CA THR A 18 -14.78 -19.71 -13.85
C THR A 18 -14.83 -19.92 -12.35
N ILE A 19 -14.83 -18.79 -11.61
CA ILE A 19 -14.86 -18.81 -10.16
C ILE A 19 -16.24 -19.28 -9.74
N ASP A 20 -16.30 -20.38 -9.02
CA ASP A 20 -17.55 -20.88 -8.45
C ASP A 20 -18.07 -19.88 -7.41
N THR A 21 -19.10 -19.14 -7.76
CA THR A 21 -19.77 -18.18 -6.88
C THR A 21 -20.88 -18.82 -6.04
N SER A 22 -21.15 -20.12 -6.20
CA SER A 22 -22.20 -20.82 -5.45
C SER A 22 -21.85 -21.00 -3.96
N LYS A 23 -20.56 -21.15 -3.63
CA LYS A 23 -20.07 -21.21 -2.25
C LYS A 23 -19.70 -19.81 -1.77
N LYS A 24 -20.43 -19.30 -0.76
CA LYS A 24 -20.10 -18.04 -0.10
C LYS A 24 -18.87 -18.20 0.78
N LEU A 25 -17.97 -17.21 0.71
CA LEU A 25 -16.84 -17.06 1.63
C LEU A 25 -17.30 -16.33 2.90
N LYS A 26 -17.04 -16.91 4.05
CA LYS A 26 -17.27 -16.29 5.36
C LYS A 26 -16.12 -15.34 5.70
N VAL A 27 -16.43 -14.07 5.84
CA VAL A 27 -15.43 -13.01 6.07
C VAL A 27 -15.67 -12.31 7.40
N GLY A 28 -14.60 -12.15 8.19
CA GLY A 28 -14.57 -11.31 9.39
C GLY A 28 -13.85 -9.97 9.14
N ILE A 29 -14.20 -8.93 9.92
CA ILE A 29 -13.55 -7.62 9.88
C ILE A 29 -12.92 -7.33 11.24
N ILE A 30 -11.61 -7.12 11.28
CA ILE A 30 -10.84 -6.78 12.49
C ILE A 30 -10.46 -5.31 12.43
N GLY A 31 -10.95 -4.52 13.36
CA GLY A 31 -10.87 -3.06 13.35
C GLY A 31 -11.98 -2.42 12.51
N THR A 32 -12.86 -1.67 13.18
CA THR A 32 -14.04 -1.04 12.57
C THR A 32 -13.86 0.48 12.44
N GLY A 33 -12.66 0.88 12.02
CA GLY A 33 -12.30 2.27 11.70
C GLY A 33 -12.75 2.70 10.31
N TRP A 34 -12.35 3.90 9.92
CA TRP A 34 -12.75 4.52 8.64
C TRP A 34 -12.37 3.69 7.39
N ILE A 35 -11.23 2.97 7.42
CA ILE A 35 -10.83 2.16 6.27
C ILE A 35 -11.72 0.91 6.13
N ALA A 36 -12.24 0.40 7.23
CA ALA A 36 -13.22 -0.68 7.22
C ALA A 36 -14.52 -0.27 6.51
N ASP A 37 -14.90 1.01 6.54
CA ASP A 37 -16.03 1.53 5.74
C ASP A 37 -15.83 1.25 4.24
N ALA A 38 -14.62 1.44 3.73
CA ALA A 38 -14.31 1.13 2.34
C ALA A 38 -14.38 -0.38 2.06
N HIS A 39 -13.90 -1.22 2.97
CA HIS A 39 -13.91 -2.67 2.82
C HIS A 39 -15.32 -3.26 2.85
N ILE A 40 -16.11 -2.92 3.86
CA ILE A 40 -17.47 -3.46 4.00
C ILE A 40 -18.37 -3.08 2.82
N GLN A 41 -18.21 -1.85 2.28
CA GLN A 41 -18.94 -1.41 1.09
C GLN A 41 -18.65 -2.27 -0.14
N GLN A 42 -17.43 -2.77 -0.29
CA GLN A 42 -17.08 -3.63 -1.42
C GLN A 42 -17.54 -5.07 -1.18
N PHE A 43 -17.33 -5.63 0.02
CA PHE A 43 -17.83 -6.97 0.35
C PHE A 43 -19.33 -7.10 0.16
N LYS A 44 -20.11 -6.09 0.52
CA LYS A 44 -21.57 -6.07 0.31
C LYS A 44 -22.00 -6.14 -1.17
N LYS A 45 -21.14 -5.76 -2.10
CA LYS A 45 -21.42 -5.88 -3.55
C LYS A 45 -21.17 -7.28 -4.09
N MET A 46 -20.49 -8.15 -3.32
CA MET A 46 -20.05 -9.46 -3.77
C MET A 46 -21.06 -10.54 -3.34
N PRO A 47 -21.80 -11.14 -4.27
CA PRO A 47 -22.86 -12.10 -3.92
C PRO A 47 -22.34 -13.41 -3.28
N ASP A 48 -21.06 -13.69 -3.49
CA ASP A 48 -20.36 -14.86 -2.97
C ASP A 48 -19.58 -14.58 -1.68
N VAL A 49 -19.90 -13.48 -0.97
CA VAL A 49 -19.32 -13.10 0.32
C VAL A 49 -20.43 -13.03 1.38
N GLU A 50 -20.13 -13.53 2.56
CA GLU A 50 -20.94 -13.40 3.76
C GLU A 50 -20.08 -12.79 4.87
N ILE A 51 -20.46 -11.61 5.34
CA ILE A 51 -19.82 -10.95 6.48
C ILE A 51 -20.48 -11.52 7.74
N VAL A 52 -19.74 -12.31 8.52
CA VAL A 52 -20.28 -13.07 9.65
C VAL A 52 -19.92 -12.51 11.01
N CYS A 53 -18.80 -11.79 11.11
CA CYS A 53 -18.32 -11.26 12.39
C CYS A 53 -17.43 -10.03 12.24
N GLY A 54 -17.20 -9.33 13.35
CA GLY A 54 -16.22 -8.27 13.45
C GLY A 54 -15.71 -8.06 14.87
N ALA A 55 -14.57 -7.39 14.99
CA ALA A 55 -13.96 -7.06 16.27
C ALA A 55 -13.43 -5.63 16.32
N ASP A 56 -13.60 -4.99 17.47
CA ASP A 56 -12.95 -3.69 17.80
C ASP A 56 -12.67 -3.63 19.29
N LEU A 57 -11.52 -3.05 19.68
CA LEU A 57 -11.13 -2.91 21.08
C LEU A 57 -12.02 -1.95 21.87
N ILE A 58 -12.80 -1.12 21.19
CA ILE A 58 -13.73 -0.17 21.80
C ILE A 58 -15.11 -0.82 21.88
N ASP A 59 -15.60 -1.03 23.09
CA ASP A 59 -16.90 -1.66 23.34
C ASP A 59 -18.05 -0.96 22.60
N GLY A 60 -18.88 -1.75 21.93
CA GLY A 60 -20.03 -1.28 21.16
C GLY A 60 -19.71 -0.60 19.84
N LYS A 61 -18.42 -0.47 19.48
CA LYS A 61 -18.02 0.17 18.22
C LYS A 61 -18.25 -0.73 17.01
N ALA A 62 -17.97 -2.03 17.14
CA ALA A 62 -18.22 -2.98 16.08
C ALA A 62 -19.72 -3.10 15.77
N GLU A 63 -20.58 -3.18 16.77
CA GLU A 63 -22.04 -3.22 16.63
C GLU A 63 -22.56 -1.99 15.88
N LYS A 64 -22.15 -0.79 16.31
CA LYS A 64 -22.53 0.49 15.66
C LYS A 64 -22.05 0.55 14.21
N PHE A 65 -20.88 -0.01 13.93
CA PHE A 65 -20.33 -0.07 12.58
C PHE A 65 -21.22 -0.93 11.67
N PHE A 66 -21.59 -2.14 12.08
CA PHE A 66 -22.45 -3.02 11.27
C PHE A 66 -23.88 -2.48 11.16
N GLU A 67 -24.44 -1.89 12.21
CA GLU A 67 -25.73 -1.20 12.18
C GLU A 67 -25.71 -0.05 11.15
N LYS A 68 -24.69 0.82 11.18
CA LYS A 68 -24.47 1.90 10.21
C LYS A 68 -24.49 1.41 8.77
N HIS A 69 -23.91 0.22 8.52
CA HIS A 69 -23.84 -0.35 7.18
C HIS A 69 -25.03 -1.26 6.81
N GLY A 70 -26.00 -1.43 7.70
CA GLY A 70 -27.16 -2.29 7.48
C GLY A 70 -26.78 -3.74 7.23
N VAL A 71 -25.80 -4.27 7.97
CA VAL A 71 -25.38 -5.67 7.95
C VAL A 71 -25.89 -6.33 9.22
N GLU A 72 -26.87 -7.24 9.05
CA GLU A 72 -27.54 -7.92 10.15
C GLU A 72 -26.91 -9.28 10.45
N ASN A 73 -27.19 -9.83 11.64
CA ASN A 73 -26.74 -11.15 12.09
C ASN A 73 -25.22 -11.31 12.17
N VAL A 74 -24.48 -10.22 12.42
CA VAL A 74 -23.03 -10.20 12.59
C VAL A 74 -22.71 -10.36 14.07
N ARG A 75 -21.81 -11.30 14.42
CA ARG A 75 -21.32 -11.46 15.77
C ARG A 75 -20.15 -10.50 16.01
N CYS A 76 -20.21 -9.73 17.10
CA CYS A 76 -19.21 -8.76 17.48
C CYS A 76 -18.37 -9.26 18.64
N TYR A 77 -17.06 -9.03 18.58
CA TYR A 77 -16.07 -9.47 19.55
C TYR A 77 -15.22 -8.28 20.03
N HIS A 78 -14.67 -8.39 21.24
CA HIS A 78 -13.81 -7.32 21.78
C HIS A 78 -12.45 -7.26 21.07
N ASN A 79 -11.91 -8.40 20.60
CA ASN A 79 -10.59 -8.44 19.97
C ASN A 79 -10.51 -9.53 18.89
N HIS A 80 -9.41 -9.51 18.12
CA HIS A 80 -9.18 -10.43 17.02
C HIS A 80 -9.04 -11.89 17.47
N LYS A 81 -8.53 -12.16 18.70
CA LYS A 81 -8.35 -13.53 19.20
C LYS A 81 -9.70 -14.15 19.49
N GLU A 82 -10.55 -13.46 20.22
CA GLU A 82 -11.91 -13.92 20.47
C GLU A 82 -12.68 -14.18 19.17
N LEU A 83 -12.54 -13.28 18.18
CA LEU A 83 -13.17 -13.43 16.88
C LEU A 83 -12.70 -14.72 16.19
N ILE A 84 -11.38 -14.93 16.09
CA ILE A 84 -10.80 -16.06 15.36
C ILE A 84 -11.07 -17.39 16.09
N ASP A 85 -11.02 -17.40 17.42
CA ASP A 85 -11.22 -18.62 18.22
C ASP A 85 -12.67 -19.13 18.20
N ASN A 86 -13.64 -18.24 17.95
CA ASN A 86 -15.06 -18.58 18.00
C ASN A 86 -15.74 -18.69 16.63
N GLU A 87 -15.03 -18.39 15.53
CA GLU A 87 -15.61 -18.34 14.20
C GLU A 87 -14.89 -19.24 13.19
N GLU A 88 -15.67 -19.91 12.35
CA GLU A 88 -15.16 -20.59 11.17
C GLU A 88 -15.11 -19.62 9.99
N LEU A 89 -13.91 -19.17 9.62
CA LEU A 89 -13.70 -18.13 8.61
C LEU A 89 -12.87 -18.61 7.43
N ASP A 90 -13.28 -18.22 6.22
CA ASP A 90 -12.44 -18.35 5.03
C ASP A 90 -11.39 -17.25 4.96
N ALA A 91 -11.73 -16.03 5.40
CA ALA A 91 -10.81 -14.88 5.38
C ALA A 91 -11.17 -13.83 6.44
N VAL A 92 -10.17 -13.03 6.81
CA VAL A 92 -10.35 -11.79 7.59
C VAL A 92 -9.77 -10.60 6.88
N SER A 93 -10.41 -9.45 7.11
CA SER A 93 -9.93 -8.14 6.70
C SER A 93 -9.38 -7.41 7.93
N VAL A 94 -8.07 -7.16 7.97
CA VAL A 94 -7.39 -6.44 9.06
C VAL A 94 -7.33 -4.96 8.71
N CYS A 95 -8.09 -4.15 9.44
CA CYS A 95 -8.32 -2.72 9.25
C CYS A 95 -8.01 -1.91 10.51
N THR A 96 -7.11 -2.40 11.34
CA THR A 96 -6.69 -1.78 12.60
C THR A 96 -5.71 -0.63 12.35
N TYR A 97 -5.15 -0.04 13.41
CA TYR A 97 -4.00 0.85 13.26
C TYR A 97 -2.69 0.05 13.14
N ASN A 98 -1.64 0.69 12.63
CA ASN A 98 -0.42 0.03 12.15
C ASN A 98 0.24 -0.90 13.18
N ARG A 99 0.29 -0.48 14.46
CA ARG A 99 0.95 -1.24 15.56
C ARG A 99 0.35 -2.62 15.81
N THR A 100 -0.92 -2.84 15.46
CA THR A 100 -1.58 -4.13 15.67
C THR A 100 -1.68 -4.98 14.41
N HIS A 101 -1.21 -4.48 13.27
CA HIS A 101 -1.23 -5.21 11.99
C HIS A 101 -0.55 -6.56 12.09
N ALA A 102 0.67 -6.60 12.66
CA ALA A 102 1.44 -7.83 12.76
C ALA A 102 0.74 -8.86 13.65
N GLU A 103 0.35 -8.46 14.87
CA GLU A 103 -0.31 -9.36 15.82
C GLU A 103 -1.58 -9.96 15.24
N CYS A 104 -2.47 -9.14 14.70
CA CYS A 104 -3.74 -9.60 14.12
C CYS A 104 -3.53 -10.54 12.92
N THR A 105 -2.57 -10.21 12.06
CA THR A 105 -2.28 -10.99 10.85
C THR A 105 -1.64 -12.34 11.19
N ILE A 106 -0.63 -12.36 12.05
CA ILE A 106 0.06 -13.58 12.46
C ILE A 106 -0.92 -14.53 13.13
N TYR A 107 -1.74 -14.01 14.07
CA TYR A 107 -2.74 -14.84 14.77
C TYR A 107 -3.73 -15.48 13.80
N ALA A 108 -4.27 -14.71 12.84
CA ALA A 108 -5.18 -15.25 11.84
C ALA A 108 -4.54 -16.34 10.97
N LEU A 109 -3.32 -16.10 10.47
CA LEU A 109 -2.58 -17.09 9.66
C LEU A 109 -2.30 -18.38 10.43
N GLU A 110 -1.86 -18.28 11.69
CA GLU A 110 -1.58 -19.44 12.54
C GLU A 110 -2.83 -20.30 12.84
N HIS A 111 -4.02 -19.68 12.79
CA HIS A 111 -5.31 -20.38 12.92
C HIS A 111 -5.92 -20.77 11.57
N GLY A 112 -5.15 -20.71 10.50
CA GLY A 112 -5.56 -21.21 9.18
C GLY A 112 -6.52 -20.31 8.41
N VAL A 113 -6.60 -19.02 8.74
CA VAL A 113 -7.47 -18.02 8.10
C VAL A 113 -6.66 -17.20 7.08
N ASN A 114 -7.22 -16.99 5.88
CA ASN A 114 -6.62 -16.11 4.87
C ASN A 114 -6.79 -14.64 5.28
N VAL A 115 -5.85 -13.77 4.90
CA VAL A 115 -5.83 -12.38 5.38
C VAL A 115 -5.68 -11.38 4.24
N ILE A 116 -6.55 -10.38 4.23
CA ILE A 116 -6.26 -9.11 3.57
C ILE A 116 -5.91 -8.07 4.63
N LEU A 117 -4.65 -7.63 4.61
CA LEU A 117 -4.09 -6.69 5.56
C LEU A 117 -4.01 -5.30 4.97
N GLU A 118 -4.54 -4.28 5.63
CA GLU A 118 -4.34 -2.90 5.19
C GLU A 118 -2.87 -2.46 5.25
N LYS A 119 -2.54 -1.49 4.41
CA LYS A 119 -1.23 -0.85 4.41
C LYS A 119 -1.10 0.13 5.62
N PRO A 120 0.12 0.38 6.10
CA PRO A 120 1.37 -0.31 5.80
C PRO A 120 1.34 -1.74 6.35
N MET A 121 2.20 -2.63 5.82
CA MET A 121 2.21 -4.03 6.27
C MET A 121 2.41 -4.16 7.79
N CYS A 122 3.29 -3.32 8.37
CA CYS A 122 3.63 -3.28 9.79
C CYS A 122 4.47 -2.04 10.09
N VAL A 123 5.00 -1.94 11.30
CA VAL A 123 5.81 -0.80 11.75
C VAL A 123 7.31 -1.08 11.65
N THR A 124 7.77 -2.32 11.94
CA THR A 124 9.18 -2.67 11.95
C THR A 124 9.54 -3.77 10.95
N ILE A 125 10.82 -3.89 10.61
CA ILE A 125 11.27 -4.96 9.71
C ILE A 125 11.17 -6.34 10.36
N GLU A 126 11.32 -6.44 11.68
CA GLU A 126 11.16 -7.66 12.44
C GLU A 126 9.71 -8.17 12.35
N GLU A 127 8.73 -7.29 12.55
CA GLU A 127 7.31 -7.62 12.36
C GLU A 127 7.03 -8.10 10.93
N ALA A 128 7.62 -7.47 9.92
CA ALA A 128 7.47 -7.89 8.52
C ALA A 128 8.00 -9.30 8.28
N VAL A 129 9.16 -9.63 8.86
CA VAL A 129 9.76 -10.98 8.80
C VAL A 129 8.86 -12.00 9.48
N ASP A 130 8.31 -11.66 10.65
CA ASP A 130 7.44 -12.59 11.40
C ASP A 130 6.11 -12.82 10.67
N ILE A 131 5.54 -11.81 10.04
CA ILE A 131 4.37 -11.95 9.14
C ILE A 131 4.69 -12.89 7.98
N CYS A 132 5.83 -12.70 7.30
CA CYS A 132 6.22 -13.55 6.18
C CYS A 132 6.46 -15.01 6.60
N LYS A 133 7.03 -15.23 7.78
CA LYS A 133 7.22 -16.58 8.35
C LYS A 133 5.87 -17.24 8.67
N ALA A 134 4.94 -16.49 9.25
CA ALA A 134 3.59 -16.99 9.54
C ALA A 134 2.83 -17.33 8.25
N GLU A 135 2.90 -16.48 7.21
CA GLU A 135 2.33 -16.77 5.89
C GLU A 135 2.90 -18.07 5.30
N LYS A 136 4.21 -18.19 5.25
CA LYS A 136 4.91 -19.37 4.71
C LYS A 136 4.53 -20.65 5.46
N LYS A 137 4.45 -20.59 6.80
CA LYS A 137 4.10 -21.73 7.66
C LYS A 137 2.63 -22.13 7.51
N SER A 138 1.73 -21.17 7.40
CA SER A 138 0.29 -21.43 7.30
C SER A 138 -0.13 -21.94 5.92
N GLY A 139 0.59 -21.57 4.86
CA GLY A 139 0.19 -21.83 3.47
C GLY A 139 -1.07 -21.09 3.05
N LYS A 140 -1.50 -20.08 3.81
CA LYS A 140 -2.68 -19.27 3.52
C LYS A 140 -2.35 -18.08 2.62
N VAL A 141 -3.36 -17.54 1.98
CA VAL A 141 -3.22 -16.33 1.15
C VAL A 141 -3.17 -15.10 2.06
N LEU A 142 -2.09 -14.34 1.98
CA LEU A 142 -1.95 -13.02 2.59
C LEU A 142 -1.71 -11.98 1.51
N SER A 143 -2.61 -11.00 1.40
CA SER A 143 -2.47 -9.88 0.45
C SER A 143 -2.45 -8.55 1.19
N ILE A 144 -1.52 -7.66 0.80
CA ILE A 144 -1.40 -6.34 1.42
C ILE A 144 -2.23 -5.31 0.66
N GLY A 145 -2.83 -4.37 1.38
CA GLY A 145 -3.86 -3.44 0.93
C GLY A 145 -3.41 -2.30 0.00
N PHE A 146 -2.55 -2.57 -0.99
CA PHE A 146 -2.13 -1.56 -1.97
C PHE A 146 -3.11 -1.47 -3.15
N GLN A 147 -4.24 -0.79 -2.95
CA GLN A 147 -5.25 -0.59 -4.00
C GLN A 147 -4.73 0.11 -5.28
N PRO A 148 -3.67 0.96 -5.27
CA PRO A 148 -3.17 1.57 -6.50
C PRO A 148 -2.65 0.57 -7.53
N ARG A 149 -2.26 -0.64 -7.13
CA ARG A 149 -1.82 -1.68 -8.07
C ARG A 149 -2.92 -2.13 -9.04
N PHE A 150 -4.18 -1.82 -8.73
CA PHE A 150 -5.35 -2.14 -9.54
C PHE A 150 -5.78 -0.99 -10.44
N ASP A 151 -5.11 0.17 -10.35
CA ASP A 151 -5.33 1.33 -11.22
C ASP A 151 -4.70 1.12 -12.59
N GLU A 152 -5.42 1.44 -13.66
CA GLU A 152 -4.96 1.20 -15.04
C GLU A 152 -3.76 2.07 -15.42
N ASN A 153 -3.64 3.27 -14.84
CA ASN A 153 -2.47 4.11 -15.07
C ASN A 153 -1.23 3.55 -14.36
N MET A 154 -1.38 2.98 -13.15
CA MET A 154 -0.30 2.31 -12.44
C MET A 154 0.15 1.03 -13.17
N LYS A 155 -0.79 0.28 -13.72
CA LYS A 155 -0.48 -0.87 -14.61
C LYS A 155 0.25 -0.41 -15.87
N MET A 156 -0.13 0.75 -16.44
CA MET A 156 0.56 1.30 -17.62
C MET A 156 2.00 1.70 -17.30
N VAL A 157 2.27 2.32 -16.14
CA VAL A 157 3.64 2.60 -15.68
C VAL A 157 4.50 1.33 -15.70
N LYS A 158 3.99 0.26 -15.12
CA LYS A 158 4.68 -1.04 -15.11
C LYS A 158 4.90 -1.58 -16.53
N LYS A 159 3.88 -1.58 -17.37
CA LYS A 159 3.99 -2.04 -18.77
C LYS A 159 5.04 -1.25 -19.56
N ILE A 160 5.14 0.06 -19.37
CA ILE A 160 6.14 0.90 -20.04
C ILE A 160 7.56 0.47 -19.64
N VAL A 161 7.81 0.26 -18.36
CA VAL A 161 9.12 -0.18 -17.87
C VAL A 161 9.44 -1.59 -18.38
N GLU A 162 8.51 -2.53 -18.25
CA GLU A 162 8.65 -3.93 -18.68
C GLU A 162 8.81 -4.08 -20.20
N SER A 163 8.26 -3.15 -20.99
CA SER A 163 8.42 -3.16 -22.48
C SER A 163 9.86 -2.98 -22.94
N GLY A 164 10.76 -2.51 -22.05
CA GLY A 164 12.14 -2.20 -22.39
C GLY A 164 12.32 -0.90 -23.19
N GLN A 165 11.26 -0.12 -23.41
CA GLN A 165 11.33 1.17 -24.11
C GLN A 165 12.29 2.15 -23.46
N LEU A 166 12.37 2.13 -22.12
CA LEU A 166 13.27 3.00 -21.37
C LEU A 166 14.74 2.50 -21.41
N GLY A 167 14.98 1.29 -21.89
CA GLY A 167 16.30 0.64 -21.80
C GLY A 167 16.62 0.24 -20.34
N LYS A 168 17.90 0.33 -19.94
CA LYS A 168 18.29 0.06 -18.54
C LYS A 168 17.90 1.24 -17.68
N VAL A 169 17.00 1.04 -16.71
CA VAL A 169 16.69 2.04 -15.69
C VAL A 169 17.89 2.21 -14.76
N TYR A 170 18.28 3.44 -14.49
CA TYR A 170 19.43 3.78 -13.65
C TYR A 170 19.12 4.78 -12.54
N TYR A 171 18.06 5.59 -12.69
CA TYR A 171 17.68 6.59 -11.70
C TYR A 171 16.15 6.73 -11.64
N ILE A 172 15.63 6.81 -10.43
CA ILE A 172 14.22 7.04 -10.14
C ILE A 172 14.12 8.17 -9.12
N GLN A 173 13.30 9.16 -9.40
CA GLN A 173 12.86 10.15 -8.44
C GLN A 173 11.38 9.94 -8.19
N THR A 174 10.98 9.77 -6.93
CA THR A 174 9.57 9.62 -6.56
C THR A 174 9.29 10.23 -5.21
N GLY A 175 8.03 10.46 -4.95
CA GLY A 175 7.58 10.99 -3.68
C GLY A 175 6.42 11.93 -3.88
N GLY A 176 6.14 12.65 -2.85
CA GLY A 176 5.02 13.56 -2.87
C GLY A 176 4.89 14.25 -1.53
N GLY A 177 3.70 14.68 -1.26
CA GLY A 177 3.37 15.25 0.04
C GLY A 177 2.33 16.35 -0.07
N ARG A 178 1.94 16.78 1.07
CA ARG A 178 0.93 17.83 1.23
C ARG A 178 1.59 19.11 1.68
N ARG A 179 1.07 20.21 1.20
CA ARG A 179 1.47 21.51 1.71
C ARG A 179 1.16 21.64 3.19
N ARG A 180 -0.05 21.21 3.58
CA ARG A 180 -0.53 21.12 4.96
C ARG A 180 -1.56 20.01 5.06
N GLY A 181 -1.26 18.94 5.77
CA GLY A 181 -2.15 17.79 5.77
C GLY A 181 -1.75 16.68 6.73
N ILE A 182 -1.28 17.03 7.93
CA ILE A 182 -1.13 16.04 9.01
C ILE A 182 -2.51 15.43 9.28
N PRO A 183 -2.67 14.09 9.16
CA PRO A 183 -3.98 13.45 9.23
C PRO A 183 -4.48 13.36 10.68
N THR A 184 -5.46 14.19 11.02
CA THR A 184 -6.15 14.15 12.31
C THR A 184 -7.68 14.15 12.15
N PRO A 185 -8.25 13.47 11.12
CA PRO A 185 -9.70 13.53 10.88
C PRO A 185 -10.50 12.73 11.92
N PHE A 186 -9.84 11.77 12.59
CA PHE A 186 -10.45 10.84 13.55
C PHE A 186 -9.68 10.82 14.88
N GLY A 187 -9.17 11.97 15.32
CA GLY A 187 -8.36 12.10 16.52
C GLY A 187 -6.87 11.87 16.24
N THR A 188 -6.17 11.25 17.16
CA THR A 188 -4.71 11.22 17.23
C THR A 188 -4.07 9.90 16.75
N THR A 189 -4.88 8.91 16.31
CA THR A 189 -4.41 7.56 15.96
C THR A 189 -3.36 7.49 14.85
N PHE A 190 -3.28 8.51 13.97
CA PHE A 190 -2.25 8.59 12.92
C PHE A 190 -0.95 9.23 13.41
N ILE A 191 -0.99 10.00 14.48
CA ILE A 191 0.14 10.83 14.93
C ILE A 191 0.82 10.32 16.19
N GLU A 192 0.16 9.44 16.95
CA GLU A 192 0.74 8.84 18.16
C GLU A 192 1.64 7.65 17.81
N ASN A 193 2.77 7.53 18.51
CA ASN A 193 3.69 6.40 18.32
C ASN A 193 3.04 5.06 18.71
N GLU A 194 2.19 5.05 19.71
CA GLU A 194 1.53 3.85 20.27
C GLU A 194 0.54 3.21 19.28
N THR A 195 0.01 3.99 18.35
CA THR A 195 -0.97 3.52 17.35
C THR A 195 -0.39 3.46 15.95
N ALA A 196 0.25 4.54 15.49
CA ALA A 196 0.80 4.65 14.14
C ALA A 196 2.21 4.07 14.01
N GLY A 197 3.10 4.38 14.95
CA GLY A 197 4.50 3.93 14.97
C GLY A 197 5.41 4.58 13.93
N ILE A 198 4.91 4.86 12.73
CA ILE A 198 5.57 5.59 11.64
C ILE A 198 4.53 6.51 11.02
N GLY A 199 4.94 7.71 10.63
CA GLY A 199 4.08 8.76 10.12
C GLY A 199 3.97 8.80 8.59
N ALA A 200 4.38 9.92 7.99
CA ALA A 200 4.28 10.18 6.55
C ALA A 200 4.95 9.11 5.70
N LEU A 201 6.09 8.57 6.14
CA LEU A 201 6.82 7.51 5.46
C LEU A 201 5.94 6.28 5.21
N ALA A 202 5.21 5.81 6.22
CA ALA A 202 4.39 4.62 6.12
C ALA A 202 2.97 4.90 5.62
N ASP A 203 2.38 6.06 5.94
CA ASP A 203 0.99 6.36 5.55
C ASP A 203 0.85 6.61 4.04
N ILE A 204 1.61 7.56 3.50
CA ILE A 204 1.53 7.94 2.08
C ILE A 204 2.80 7.59 1.31
N GLY A 205 3.97 7.55 1.98
CA GLY A 205 5.23 7.22 1.34
C GLY A 205 5.30 5.80 0.81
N CYS A 206 4.67 4.86 1.48
CA CYS A 206 4.61 3.48 1.04
C CYS A 206 3.97 3.32 -0.36
N TYR A 207 3.00 4.17 -0.74
CA TYR A 207 2.40 4.15 -2.07
C TYR A 207 3.36 4.60 -3.16
N SER A 208 4.11 5.70 -2.92
CA SER A 208 5.11 6.20 -3.87
C SER A 208 6.21 5.19 -4.10
N LEU A 209 6.69 4.55 -3.02
CA LEU A 209 7.68 3.48 -3.09
C LEU A 209 7.14 2.27 -3.85
N ASP A 210 5.93 1.81 -3.51
CA ASP A 210 5.31 0.64 -4.14
C ASP A 210 5.15 0.80 -5.65
N MET A 211 4.70 1.98 -6.09
CA MET A 211 4.53 2.25 -7.52
C MET A 211 5.82 2.04 -8.31
N VAL A 212 6.91 2.66 -7.89
CA VAL A 212 8.17 2.59 -8.65
C VAL A 212 8.86 1.24 -8.47
N LEU A 213 8.82 0.65 -7.27
CA LEU A 213 9.38 -0.67 -7.03
C LEU A 213 8.65 -1.74 -7.84
N ASN A 214 7.31 -1.68 -7.90
CA ASN A 214 6.50 -2.60 -8.71
C ASN A 214 6.80 -2.44 -10.21
N ALA A 215 7.04 -1.22 -10.68
CA ALA A 215 7.38 -0.97 -12.07
C ALA A 215 8.75 -1.55 -12.47
N VAL A 216 9.74 -1.52 -11.58
CA VAL A 216 11.10 -2.02 -11.84
C VAL A 216 11.37 -3.44 -11.31
N GLY A 217 10.33 -4.14 -10.85
CA GLY A 217 10.42 -5.55 -10.45
C GLY A 217 11.00 -5.81 -9.06
N TYR A 218 10.92 -4.85 -8.14
CA TYR A 218 11.40 -4.98 -6.74
C TYR A 218 12.87 -5.38 -6.59
N PRO A 219 13.82 -4.62 -7.17
CA PRO A 219 15.23 -4.89 -6.99
C PRO A 219 15.60 -4.78 -5.50
N LYS A 220 16.54 -5.64 -5.08
CA LYS A 220 17.02 -5.66 -3.69
C LYS A 220 17.59 -4.30 -3.28
N PRO A 221 17.13 -3.69 -2.17
CA PRO A 221 17.76 -2.49 -1.64
C PRO A 221 19.09 -2.85 -0.96
N LEU A 222 20.11 -2.04 -1.19
CA LEU A 222 21.47 -2.27 -0.71
C LEU A 222 21.81 -1.34 0.45
N THR A 223 21.72 -0.04 0.22
CA THR A 223 22.02 1.00 1.23
C THR A 223 21.07 2.17 1.11
N VAL A 224 20.96 2.96 2.17
CA VAL A 224 20.22 4.20 2.19
C VAL A 224 20.89 5.27 3.04
N SER A 225 20.92 6.48 2.51
CA SER A 225 21.15 7.71 3.28
C SER A 225 19.81 8.40 3.47
N GLY A 226 19.28 8.39 4.69
CA GLY A 226 17.93 8.80 5.02
C GLY A 226 17.85 9.94 6.05
N TYR A 227 16.72 10.64 6.02
CA TYR A 227 16.38 11.71 6.95
C TYR A 227 14.90 11.68 7.27
N VAL A 228 14.52 11.89 8.54
CA VAL A 228 13.15 12.10 8.99
C VAL A 228 13.07 13.29 9.93
N SER A 229 11.94 13.97 9.95
CA SER A 229 11.63 15.04 10.90
C SER A 229 10.17 15.05 11.32
N ASP A 230 9.89 15.84 12.37
CA ASP A 230 8.59 15.98 13.00
C ASP A 230 8.30 17.45 13.38
N TYR A 231 8.90 18.39 12.65
CA TYR A 231 8.87 19.81 12.99
C TYR A 231 7.48 20.41 13.02
N PHE A 232 6.65 20.08 12.04
CA PHE A 232 5.27 20.61 11.97
C PHE A 232 4.35 19.89 12.93
N GLY A 233 4.51 18.58 13.08
CA GLY A 233 3.70 17.80 13.97
C GLY A 233 3.83 18.21 15.45
N LYS A 234 5.05 18.58 15.86
CA LYS A 234 5.35 19.03 17.21
C LYS A 234 5.16 20.53 17.45
N ASP A 235 4.74 21.29 16.45
CA ASP A 235 4.45 22.70 16.61
C ASP A 235 2.97 22.92 17.01
N PRO A 236 2.70 23.39 18.25
CA PRO A 236 1.33 23.68 18.67
C PRO A 236 0.67 24.81 17.88
N ASN A 237 1.48 25.63 17.17
CA ASN A 237 1.00 26.70 16.29
C ASN A 237 0.80 26.22 14.85
N TYR A 238 1.01 24.91 14.58
CA TYR A 238 0.73 24.37 13.25
C TYR A 238 -0.70 24.74 12.84
N CYS A 239 -0.83 25.32 11.64
CA CYS A 239 -2.05 26.02 11.27
C CYS A 239 -3.30 25.12 11.33
N ASP A 240 -3.18 23.83 10.99
CA ASP A 240 -4.31 22.90 11.06
C ASP A 240 -4.72 22.63 12.51
N TYR A 241 -3.78 22.54 13.45
CA TYR A 241 -4.09 22.34 14.86
C TYR A 241 -4.81 23.58 15.44
N VAL A 242 -4.27 24.77 15.16
CA VAL A 242 -4.88 26.02 15.62
C VAL A 242 -6.24 26.25 14.99
N GLN A 243 -6.37 26.08 13.67
CA GLN A 243 -7.64 26.30 12.96
C GLN A 243 -8.73 25.31 13.38
N LYS A 244 -8.35 24.06 13.68
CA LYS A 244 -9.29 23.02 14.14
C LYS A 244 -9.51 23.07 15.65
N GLY A 245 -8.80 23.90 16.39
CA GLY A 245 -8.93 24.06 17.85
C GLY A 245 -8.27 22.95 18.67
N HIS A 246 -7.23 22.30 18.12
CA HIS A 246 -6.54 21.16 18.75
C HIS A 246 -5.02 21.35 18.86
N PRO A 247 -4.50 22.47 19.42
CA PRO A 247 -3.06 22.68 19.57
C PRO A 247 -2.39 21.63 20.51
N GLU A 248 -3.17 20.97 21.36
CA GLU A 248 -2.73 19.88 22.24
C GLU A 248 -2.23 18.66 21.46
N TYR A 249 -2.64 18.46 20.21
CA TYR A 249 -2.18 17.33 19.38
C TYR A 249 -0.66 17.36 19.16
N ALA A 250 -0.03 18.53 19.18
CA ALA A 250 1.41 18.65 19.09
C ALA A 250 2.16 17.91 20.21
N SER A 251 1.60 17.85 21.41
CA SER A 251 2.19 17.13 22.54
C SER A 251 2.05 15.59 22.43
N LEU A 252 1.12 15.11 21.61
CA LEU A 252 0.86 13.70 21.37
C LEU A 252 1.59 13.20 20.10
N PHE A 253 2.18 14.11 19.33
CA PHE A 253 2.84 13.79 18.06
C PHE A 253 4.13 12.99 18.31
N GLY A 254 4.15 11.73 17.88
CA GLY A 254 5.23 10.78 18.15
C GLY A 254 5.79 10.08 16.91
N VAL A 255 5.50 10.58 15.70
CA VAL A 255 5.90 9.97 14.42
C VAL A 255 6.57 11.02 13.49
N ASP A 256 6.92 10.65 12.27
CA ASP A 256 7.46 11.58 11.28
C ASP A 256 6.35 12.33 10.52
N ASP A 257 6.58 13.62 10.21
CA ASP A 257 5.77 14.41 9.27
C ASP A 257 6.46 14.58 7.92
N PHE A 258 7.77 14.31 7.85
CA PHE A 258 8.60 14.36 6.66
C PHE A 258 9.63 13.23 6.66
N GLY A 259 9.86 12.63 5.49
CA GLY A 259 10.92 11.65 5.30
C GLY A 259 11.53 11.77 3.91
N ALA A 260 12.84 11.51 3.80
CA ALA A 260 13.57 11.48 2.54
C ALA A 260 14.66 10.40 2.57
N GLY A 261 15.03 9.88 1.41
CA GLY A 261 16.07 8.89 1.30
C GLY A 261 16.69 8.83 -0.09
N PHE A 262 18.00 8.61 -0.12
CA PHE A 262 18.77 8.28 -1.32
C PHE A 262 19.16 6.80 -1.20
N ILE A 263 18.51 5.95 -1.98
CA ILE A 263 18.56 4.51 -1.86
C ILE A 263 19.32 3.91 -3.05
N ARG A 264 20.30 3.02 -2.78
CA ARG A 264 20.96 2.21 -3.78
C ARG A 264 20.26 0.87 -3.90
N LEU A 265 19.82 0.55 -5.11
CA LEU A 265 19.16 -0.71 -5.42
C LEU A 265 20.08 -1.59 -6.27
N GLU A 266 19.84 -2.89 -6.23
CA GLU A 266 20.51 -3.87 -7.10
C GLU A 266 20.36 -3.48 -8.58
N GLY A 267 21.31 -3.89 -9.42
CA GLY A 267 21.34 -3.51 -10.83
C GLY A 267 21.85 -2.09 -11.10
N GLY A 268 22.29 -1.36 -10.06
CA GLY A 268 22.84 -0.01 -10.16
C GLY A 268 21.77 1.08 -10.29
N ILE A 269 20.56 0.82 -9.83
CA ILE A 269 19.48 1.79 -9.80
C ILE A 269 19.62 2.66 -8.55
N ILE A 270 19.49 3.97 -8.72
CA ILE A 270 19.36 4.94 -7.63
C ILE A 270 17.90 5.34 -7.52
N LEU A 271 17.37 5.29 -6.30
CA LEU A 271 16.03 5.77 -5.97
C LEU A 271 16.15 6.97 -5.02
N ASP A 272 15.79 8.16 -5.52
CA ASP A 272 15.63 9.40 -4.75
C ASP A 272 14.17 9.53 -4.32
N PHE A 273 13.93 9.49 -3.03
CA PHE A 273 12.60 9.44 -2.43
C PHE A 273 12.39 10.56 -1.42
N ARG A 274 11.20 11.19 -1.46
CA ARG A 274 10.79 12.18 -0.47
C ARG A 274 9.28 12.15 -0.28
N ILE A 275 8.83 12.25 0.98
CA ILE A 275 7.42 12.31 1.33
C ILE A 275 7.16 13.26 2.50
N ALA A 276 6.00 13.91 2.54
CA ALA A 276 5.61 14.78 3.64
C ALA A 276 4.11 14.85 3.85
N TRP A 277 3.70 14.93 5.10
CA TRP A 277 2.35 15.36 5.46
C TRP A 277 2.22 16.89 5.47
N ALA A 278 3.34 17.60 5.77
CA ALA A 278 3.41 19.05 5.78
C ALA A 278 4.81 19.53 5.38
N MET A 279 4.92 20.54 4.50
CA MET A 279 6.20 21.04 4.02
C MET A 279 6.19 22.52 3.58
N ASN A 280 5.10 23.26 3.77
CA ASN A 280 4.95 24.67 3.33
C ASN A 280 5.26 24.91 1.85
N LEU A 281 5.17 23.89 1.02
CA LEU A 281 5.44 23.93 -0.41
C LEU A 281 4.25 23.30 -1.14
N ASP A 282 4.00 23.72 -2.38
CA ASP A 282 3.03 23.06 -3.25
C ASP A 282 3.49 21.65 -3.62
N THR A 283 2.65 20.90 -4.33
CA THR A 283 2.96 19.55 -4.76
C THR A 283 4.38 19.40 -5.25
N PRO A 284 5.15 18.44 -4.72
CA PRO A 284 6.62 18.44 -4.79
C PRO A 284 7.20 17.99 -6.12
N GLY A 285 6.39 17.82 -7.14
CA GLY A 285 6.90 17.44 -8.45
C GLY A 285 6.50 16.02 -8.85
N ASP A 286 6.93 15.67 -10.06
CA ASP A 286 6.52 14.44 -10.71
C ASP A 286 7.40 13.25 -10.30
N THR A 287 6.87 12.05 -10.42
CA THR A 287 7.72 10.85 -10.42
C THR A 287 8.39 10.71 -11.78
N ILE A 288 9.70 10.46 -11.77
CA ILE A 288 10.54 10.33 -12.97
C ILE A 288 11.28 9.00 -12.91
N ILE A 289 11.18 8.21 -13.98
CA ILE A 289 11.96 6.98 -14.18
C ILE A 289 12.88 7.19 -15.37
N MET A 290 14.19 7.23 -15.13
CA MET A 290 15.20 7.48 -16.17
C MET A 290 15.85 6.17 -16.62
N GLY A 291 15.84 5.96 -17.91
CA GLY A 291 16.51 4.82 -18.56
C GLY A 291 17.48 5.27 -19.66
N THR A 292 18.27 4.32 -20.16
CA THR A 292 19.33 4.60 -21.16
C THR A 292 18.79 4.84 -22.56
N LYS A 293 17.52 4.53 -22.83
CA LYS A 293 16.86 4.73 -24.14
C LYS A 293 15.68 5.68 -24.08
N GLY A 294 15.22 6.00 -22.89
CA GLY A 294 14.11 6.92 -22.66
C GLY A 294 13.83 7.13 -21.20
N SER A 295 12.98 8.10 -20.89
CA SER A 295 12.56 8.41 -19.54
C SER A 295 11.05 8.60 -19.46
N LEU A 296 10.45 8.18 -18.36
CA LEU A 296 9.03 8.34 -18.11
C LEU A 296 8.82 9.42 -17.03
N ARG A 297 7.93 10.35 -17.30
CA ARG A 297 7.44 11.36 -16.35
C ARG A 297 5.99 11.09 -16.01
N ILE A 298 5.69 10.98 -14.72
CA ILE A 298 4.36 10.72 -14.17
C ILE A 298 3.97 11.93 -13.33
N PRO A 299 2.98 12.73 -13.76
CA PRO A 299 2.51 13.88 -12.99
C PRO A 299 2.01 13.46 -11.61
N SER A 300 2.45 14.19 -10.59
CA SER A 300 2.11 13.94 -9.21
C SER A 300 0.75 14.55 -8.83
N THR A 301 0.07 13.96 -7.86
CA THR A 301 -1.03 14.56 -7.14
C THR A 301 -0.57 15.06 -5.77
N GLU A 302 -1.27 16.00 -5.18
CA GLU A 302 -0.97 16.57 -3.87
C GLU A 302 -0.95 15.49 -2.76
N CYS A 303 -1.82 14.49 -2.88
CA CYS A 303 -1.83 13.34 -2.01
C CYS A 303 -1.61 12.10 -2.85
N TRP A 304 -0.37 11.64 -2.90
CA TRP A 304 -0.02 10.46 -3.66
C TRP A 304 -0.65 9.20 -3.03
N ASN A 305 -1.87 8.90 -3.45
CA ASN A 305 -2.63 7.72 -3.05
C ASN A 305 -2.85 6.72 -4.20
N GLY A 306 -1.99 6.80 -5.23
CA GLY A 306 -2.02 5.92 -6.39
C GLY A 306 -2.82 6.43 -7.57
N SER A 307 -3.09 7.75 -7.63
CA SER A 307 -3.61 8.41 -8.82
C SER A 307 -2.55 9.29 -9.47
N ILE A 308 -2.67 9.54 -10.77
CA ILE A 308 -1.81 10.46 -11.50
C ILE A 308 -2.48 11.83 -11.66
N GLY A 309 -1.66 12.89 -11.66
CA GLY A 309 -2.14 14.28 -11.76
C GLY A 309 -2.46 14.75 -13.17
N GLY A 310 -2.17 13.94 -14.18
CA GLY A 310 -2.37 14.28 -15.60
C GLY A 310 -1.76 13.25 -16.53
N PRO A 311 -1.72 13.52 -17.86
CA PRO A 311 -1.09 12.63 -18.83
C PRO A 311 0.37 12.37 -18.52
N MET A 312 0.82 11.13 -18.66
CA MET A 312 2.22 10.76 -18.54
C MET A 312 2.97 11.08 -19.84
N LYS A 313 4.30 11.28 -19.77
CA LYS A 313 5.15 11.55 -20.92
C LYS A 313 6.34 10.62 -20.95
N ILE A 314 6.60 10.06 -22.13
CA ILE A 314 7.84 9.33 -22.42
C ILE A 314 8.73 10.25 -23.27
N TYR A 315 9.95 10.46 -22.83
CA TYR A 315 11.01 11.15 -23.56
C TYR A 315 11.90 10.11 -24.19
N HIS A 316 12.07 10.13 -25.52
CA HIS A 316 12.83 9.14 -26.24
C HIS A 316 13.35 9.70 -27.58
N GLU A 317 14.04 8.89 -28.35
CA GLU A 317 14.58 9.26 -29.66
C GLU A 317 13.82 8.55 -30.79
N VAL A 318 13.52 9.28 -31.85
CA VAL A 318 12.99 8.74 -33.10
C VAL A 318 13.82 9.28 -34.25
N ALA A 319 14.48 8.40 -35.04
CA ALA A 319 15.30 8.75 -36.16
C ALA A 319 16.43 9.77 -35.87
N GLY A 320 16.99 9.75 -34.65
CA GLY A 320 18.05 10.66 -34.20
C GLY A 320 17.53 11.97 -33.56
N GLU A 321 16.23 12.17 -33.55
CA GLU A 321 15.62 13.39 -32.99
C GLU A 321 14.99 13.10 -31.63
N GLN A 322 15.15 14.04 -30.68
CA GLN A 322 14.51 13.96 -29.36
C GLN A 322 13.02 14.27 -29.48
N VAL A 323 12.20 13.38 -29.01
CA VAL A 323 10.74 13.51 -29.05
C VAL A 323 10.13 13.20 -27.69
N GLU A 324 8.90 13.68 -27.46
CA GLU A 324 8.07 13.27 -26.33
C GLU A 324 6.77 12.62 -26.84
N THR A 325 6.38 11.51 -26.21
CA THR A 325 5.11 10.85 -26.45
C THR A 325 4.22 11.03 -25.23
N GLU A 326 3.04 11.59 -25.41
CA GLU A 326 2.06 11.73 -24.35
C GLU A 326 1.19 10.49 -24.26
N ILE A 327 0.99 10.00 -23.04
CA ILE A 327 0.07 8.91 -22.71
C ILE A 327 -1.09 9.54 -21.94
N PRO A 328 -2.30 9.53 -22.52
CA PRO A 328 -3.46 10.13 -21.86
C PRO A 328 -3.82 9.38 -20.58
N VAL A 329 -4.49 10.07 -19.65
CA VAL A 329 -5.03 9.45 -18.45
C VAL A 329 -6.02 8.36 -18.84
N ILE A 330 -5.78 7.14 -18.36
CA ILE A 330 -6.66 6.01 -18.60
C ILE A 330 -7.79 6.07 -17.57
N THR A 331 -9.00 6.30 -18.04
CA THR A 331 -10.21 6.27 -17.22
C THR A 331 -10.80 4.88 -17.22
N ASP A 332 -10.82 4.27 -16.05
CA ASP A 332 -11.46 2.97 -15.87
C ASP A 332 -12.98 3.14 -15.73
N GLN A 333 -13.74 2.40 -16.51
CA GLN A 333 -15.20 2.40 -16.48
C GLN A 333 -15.77 1.26 -15.59
N GLY A 334 -14.89 0.42 -15.04
CA GLY A 334 -15.27 -0.70 -14.18
C GLY A 334 -15.43 -0.34 -12.71
N GLU A 335 -15.38 -1.38 -11.89
CA GLU A 335 -15.40 -1.23 -10.42
C GLU A 335 -14.16 -0.48 -9.91
N ASN A 336 -14.30 0.21 -8.78
CA ASN A 336 -13.21 0.97 -8.18
C ASN A 336 -12.06 0.06 -7.68
N ASN A 337 -10.90 0.67 -7.43
CA ASN A 337 -9.69 -0.06 -7.04
C ASN A 337 -9.83 -0.82 -5.71
N PHE A 338 -10.68 -0.39 -4.78
CA PHE A 338 -10.99 -1.14 -3.56
C PHE A 338 -11.74 -2.42 -3.87
N TYR A 339 -12.75 -2.37 -4.76
CA TYR A 339 -13.46 -3.57 -5.19
C TYR A 339 -12.50 -4.56 -5.86
N LYS A 340 -11.71 -4.10 -6.82
CA LYS A 340 -10.73 -4.92 -7.54
C LYS A 340 -9.72 -5.57 -6.58
N LYS A 341 -9.21 -4.83 -5.60
CA LYS A 341 -8.33 -5.32 -4.54
C LYS A 341 -8.98 -6.48 -3.77
N MET A 342 -10.20 -6.25 -3.25
CA MET A 342 -10.93 -7.26 -2.48
C MET A 342 -11.27 -8.47 -3.33
N ARG A 343 -11.77 -8.26 -4.55
CA ARG A 343 -12.15 -9.35 -5.45
C ARG A 343 -10.95 -10.22 -5.80
N SER A 344 -9.84 -9.62 -6.21
CA SER A 344 -8.62 -10.37 -6.55
C SER A 344 -8.07 -11.19 -5.38
N PHE A 345 -8.17 -10.66 -4.16
CA PHE A 345 -7.81 -11.42 -2.94
C PHE A 345 -8.72 -12.62 -2.74
N LEU A 346 -10.05 -12.42 -2.80
CA LEU A 346 -11.02 -13.50 -2.59
C LEU A 346 -10.96 -14.55 -3.70
N ASP A 347 -10.63 -14.15 -4.93
CA ASP A 347 -10.39 -15.08 -6.04
C ASP A 347 -9.16 -15.96 -5.78
N ALA A 348 -8.08 -15.35 -5.27
CA ALA A 348 -6.91 -16.11 -4.85
C ALA A 348 -7.23 -17.09 -3.70
N VAL A 349 -8.06 -16.70 -2.74
CA VAL A 349 -8.54 -17.59 -1.66
C VAL A 349 -9.33 -18.75 -2.23
N LYS A 350 -10.27 -18.51 -3.17
CA LYS A 350 -11.10 -19.56 -3.77
C LYS A 350 -10.31 -20.55 -4.62
N THR A 351 -9.31 -20.07 -5.32
CA THR A 351 -8.53 -20.89 -6.26
C THR A 351 -7.27 -21.50 -5.65
N GLY A 352 -6.90 -21.10 -4.41
CA GLY A 352 -5.59 -21.40 -3.84
C GLY A 352 -4.44 -20.73 -4.62
N GLY A 353 -4.74 -19.62 -5.29
CA GLY A 353 -3.82 -18.88 -6.14
C GLY A 353 -2.85 -18.01 -5.35
N LYS A 354 -2.01 -17.28 -6.10
CA LYS A 354 -1.03 -16.35 -5.51
C LYS A 354 -1.72 -15.08 -5.02
N ALA A 355 -1.21 -14.53 -3.91
CA ALA A 355 -1.64 -13.23 -3.40
C ALA A 355 -1.44 -12.13 -4.47
N PRO A 356 -2.45 -11.28 -4.74
CA PRO A 356 -2.33 -10.21 -5.72
C PRO A 356 -1.30 -9.14 -5.34
N VAL A 357 -1.09 -8.92 -4.05
CA VAL A 357 -0.03 -8.04 -3.51
C VAL A 357 0.75 -8.85 -2.46
N PRO A 358 1.81 -9.58 -2.89
CA PRO A 358 2.50 -10.54 -2.03
C PRO A 358 3.45 -9.86 -1.05
N THR A 359 3.56 -10.43 0.14
CA THR A 359 4.47 -9.97 1.21
C THR A 359 5.92 -9.93 0.79
N SER A 360 6.37 -10.87 -0.07
CA SER A 360 7.74 -10.90 -0.62
C SER A 360 8.15 -9.63 -1.37
N GLN A 361 7.19 -8.87 -1.86
CA GLN A 361 7.42 -7.56 -2.46
C GLN A 361 7.33 -6.44 -1.42
N ILE A 362 6.33 -6.49 -0.55
CA ILE A 362 6.09 -5.40 0.40
C ILE A 362 7.13 -5.35 1.52
N ILE A 363 7.76 -6.46 1.86
CA ILE A 363 8.88 -6.44 2.81
C ILE A 363 10.05 -5.59 2.30
N ILE A 364 10.25 -5.47 0.98
CA ILE A 364 11.26 -4.59 0.38
C ILE A 364 10.91 -3.12 0.63
N ASN A 365 9.63 -2.76 0.48
CA ASN A 365 9.12 -1.44 0.81
C ASN A 365 9.36 -1.11 2.29
N GLN A 366 8.99 -2.04 3.18
CA GLN A 366 9.20 -1.89 4.63
C GLN A 366 10.68 -1.78 5.01
N ALA A 367 11.56 -2.55 4.38
CA ALA A 367 12.99 -2.49 4.62
C ALA A 367 13.63 -1.16 4.22
N ILE A 368 13.14 -0.53 3.15
CA ILE A 368 13.56 0.81 2.75
C ILE A 368 13.12 1.85 3.80
N ILE A 369 11.86 1.78 4.25
CA ILE A 369 11.32 2.70 5.28
C ILE A 369 12.12 2.56 6.59
N ASP A 370 12.34 1.32 7.05
CA ASP A 370 13.17 1.05 8.23
C ASP A 370 14.59 1.61 8.07
N GLY A 371 15.21 1.38 6.91
CA GLY A 371 16.53 1.89 6.58
C GLY A 371 16.61 3.42 6.64
N ILE A 372 15.61 4.14 6.12
CA ILE A 372 15.52 5.60 6.20
C ILE A 372 15.50 6.06 7.66
N VAL A 373 14.67 5.44 8.49
CA VAL A 373 14.55 5.78 9.92
C VAL A 373 15.85 5.51 10.66
N ARG A 374 16.49 4.35 10.43
CA ARG A 374 17.79 3.99 11.05
C ARG A 374 18.91 4.94 10.61
N SER A 375 18.98 5.24 9.31
CA SER A 375 19.97 6.17 8.77
C SER A 375 19.84 7.56 9.39
N SER A 376 18.62 8.07 9.49
CA SER A 376 18.33 9.36 10.13
C SER A 376 18.79 9.39 11.59
N LYS A 377 18.48 8.34 12.37
CA LYS A 377 18.91 8.25 13.78
C LYS A 377 20.42 8.19 13.95
N LEU A 378 21.13 7.53 13.03
CA LEU A 378 22.59 7.36 13.07
C LEU A 378 23.37 8.52 12.41
N GLY A 379 22.67 9.37 11.63
CA GLY A 379 23.28 10.47 10.87
C GLY A 379 24.27 10.01 9.79
N LYS A 380 24.08 8.81 9.23
CA LYS A 380 24.96 8.24 8.19
C LYS A 380 24.23 7.25 7.29
N GLU A 381 24.82 6.94 6.13
CA GLU A 381 24.37 5.84 5.27
C GLU A 381 24.40 4.50 6.04
N VAL A 382 23.38 3.69 5.84
CA VAL A 382 23.25 2.34 6.43
C VAL A 382 22.97 1.30 5.37
N GLU A 383 23.42 0.08 5.62
CA GLU A 383 23.04 -1.09 4.83
C GLU A 383 21.59 -1.48 5.12
N ILE A 384 20.88 -1.93 4.09
CA ILE A 384 19.55 -2.51 4.19
C ILE A 384 19.70 -4.03 4.09
N SER A 385 19.34 -4.72 5.15
CA SER A 385 19.30 -6.18 5.19
C SER A 385 17.88 -6.65 5.51
N ILE A 386 17.40 -7.61 4.74
CA ILE A 386 16.16 -8.32 5.04
C ILE A 386 16.58 -9.67 5.62
N PRO A 387 16.22 -9.98 6.89
CA PRO A 387 16.54 -11.27 7.49
C PRO A 387 15.92 -12.43 6.70
N GLU A 388 16.50 -13.62 6.81
CA GLU A 388 15.98 -14.83 6.16
C GLU A 388 14.56 -15.17 6.67
N ILE A 389 13.68 -15.58 5.72
CA ILE A 389 12.26 -15.91 5.92
C ILE A 389 12.06 -17.42 5.79
#